data_69647bf2349d680a6c8f6bcd5cc3aa33
#
_entry.id   69647bf2349d680a6c8f6bcd5cc3aa33
#
_cell.length_a   1.000
_cell.length_b   1.000
_cell.length_c   1.000
_cell.angle_alpha   90.00
_cell.angle_beta   90.00
_cell.angle_gamma   90.00
#
_symmetry.space_group_name_H-M   'P 1'
#
loop_
_entity.id
_entity.type
_entity.pdbx_description
1 polymer ?
#
loop_
_entity_poly.entity_id
_entity_poly.type
_entity_poly.pdbx_seq_one_letter_code
_entity_poly.pdbx_strand_id
1 'polypeptide(L)'
;MPPVARLHDICSGHDSFIPSPVIQGSDNVITNNLPTFRKTDAVQPHPSPSPSPPHPRFGKAGSETVFVNNLDIMRIGDEISCGGVVITASDNVLAGG
;
A
#
# COMPACT_ATOMS: atom_id res chain seq x y z
N MET A 1 1.78 7.67 -15.26
CA MET A 1 2.59 6.85 -14.35
C MET A 1 2.35 7.32 -12.91
N PRO A 2 1.63 6.53 -12.12
CA PRO A 2 1.32 6.92 -10.75
C PRO A 2 2.55 6.91 -9.83
N PRO A 3 2.58 7.77 -8.80
CA PRO A 3 3.63 7.75 -7.79
C PRO A 3 3.72 6.44 -7.02
N VAL A 4 4.93 6.00 -6.73
CA VAL A 4 5.22 4.75 -6.03
C VAL A 4 5.00 4.90 -4.52
N ALA A 5 4.36 3.91 -3.91
CA ALA A 5 4.11 3.87 -2.47
C ALA A 5 5.25 3.19 -1.71
N ARG A 6 5.37 3.52 -0.42
CA ARG A 6 6.48 3.10 0.44
C ARG A 6 5.98 2.77 1.83
N LEU A 7 6.88 2.19 2.64
CA LEU A 7 6.61 2.02 4.07
C LEU A 7 6.16 3.36 4.68
N HIS A 8 5.16 3.31 5.51
CA HIS A 8 4.50 4.44 6.18
C HIS A 8 3.54 5.25 5.32
N ASP A 9 3.47 5.02 4.01
CA ASP A 9 2.43 5.65 3.20
C ASP A 9 1.05 5.19 3.65
N ILE A 10 0.06 6.05 3.48
CA ILE A 10 -1.27 5.85 4.05
C ILE A 10 -2.19 5.21 3.02
N CYS A 11 -2.96 4.24 3.47
CA CYS A 11 -4.02 3.61 2.70
C CYS A 11 -5.37 4.01 3.30
N SER A 12 -6.35 4.30 2.43
CA SER A 12 -7.68 4.70 2.90
C SER A 12 -8.38 3.55 3.62
N GLY A 13 -9.28 3.90 4.52
CA GLY A 13 -10.19 2.94 5.11
C GLY A 13 -11.42 2.72 4.21
N HIS A 14 -12.38 1.98 4.74
CA HIS A 14 -13.67 1.78 4.07
C HIS A 14 -14.76 1.69 5.14
N ASP A 15 -15.97 2.03 4.76
CA ASP A 15 -17.11 2.06 5.68
C ASP A 15 -16.75 2.85 6.94
N SER A 16 -16.81 2.24 8.13
CA SER A 16 -16.45 2.87 9.39
C SER A 16 -14.98 2.66 9.79
N PHE A 17 -14.18 1.97 8.96
CA PHE A 17 -12.77 1.74 9.24
C PHE A 17 -11.95 2.95 8.85
N ILE A 18 -10.95 3.28 9.68
CA ILE A 18 -10.11 4.46 9.48
C ILE A 18 -8.91 4.14 8.56
N PRO A 19 -8.29 5.16 7.93
CA PRO A 19 -7.05 4.97 7.19
C PRO A 19 -5.92 4.44 8.07
N SER A 20 -5.00 3.69 7.49
CA SER A 20 -3.86 3.14 8.22
C SER A 20 -2.62 3.04 7.32
N PRO A 21 -1.40 3.00 7.93
CA PRO A 21 -0.16 3.03 7.16
C PRO A 21 0.28 1.64 6.68
N VAL A 22 1.08 1.66 5.60
CA VAL A 22 1.86 0.50 5.16
C VAL A 22 2.89 0.16 6.24
N ILE A 23 2.97 -1.11 6.63
CA ILE A 23 3.88 -1.57 7.69
C ILE A 23 4.91 -2.58 7.21
N GLN A 24 4.94 -2.89 5.92
CA GLN A 24 5.89 -3.84 5.34
C GLN A 24 6.27 -3.38 3.93
N GLY A 25 7.51 -3.59 3.56
CA GLY A 25 7.99 -3.29 2.22
C GLY A 25 9.20 -4.14 1.87
N SER A 26 9.81 -3.86 0.72
CA SER A 26 10.99 -4.59 0.25
C SER A 26 12.16 -4.44 1.22
N ASP A 27 12.91 -5.54 1.43
CA ASP A 27 14.13 -5.53 2.24
C ASP A 27 15.29 -4.87 1.52
N ASN A 28 15.26 -4.78 0.20
CA ASN A 28 16.42 -4.36 -0.57
C ASN A 28 16.10 -3.40 -1.73
N VAL A 29 14.85 -3.04 -1.95
CA VAL A 29 14.47 -2.02 -2.94
C VAL A 29 13.86 -0.85 -2.20
N ILE A 30 14.49 0.32 -2.35
CA ILE A 30 14.21 1.50 -1.53
C ILE A 30 13.72 2.63 -2.44
N THR A 31 12.64 3.29 -2.04
CA THR A 31 12.10 4.47 -2.69
C THR A 31 12.12 5.62 -1.70
N ASN A 32 12.85 6.70 -2.01
CA ASN A 32 13.00 7.86 -1.11
C ASN A 32 13.45 7.45 0.31
N ASN A 33 14.43 6.53 0.40
CA ASN A 33 14.99 6.04 1.66
C ASN A 33 14.02 5.19 2.50
N LEU A 34 12.93 4.72 1.91
CA LEU A 34 11.95 3.86 2.59
C LEU A 34 11.75 2.57 1.80
N PRO A 35 11.52 1.43 2.47
CA PRO A 35 11.17 0.19 1.78
C PRO A 35 9.99 0.38 0.82
N THR A 36 10.15 -0.08 -0.41
CA THR A 36 9.11 0.04 -1.43
C THR A 36 7.95 -0.91 -1.14
N PHE A 37 6.72 -0.40 -1.23
CA PHE A 37 5.49 -1.17 -1.00
C PHE A 37 5.19 -2.05 -2.20
N ARG A 38 4.92 -3.34 -1.95
CA ARG A 38 4.65 -4.34 -2.99
C ARG A 38 3.31 -5.00 -2.74
N LYS A 39 2.76 -5.60 -3.79
CA LYS A 39 1.60 -6.50 -3.65
C LYS A 39 1.89 -7.53 -2.56
N THR A 40 0.92 -7.81 -1.71
CA THR A 40 0.97 -8.70 -0.56
C THR A 40 1.69 -8.14 0.67
N ASP A 41 2.39 -7.03 0.57
CA ASP A 41 2.97 -6.38 1.76
C ASP A 41 1.87 -5.88 2.68
N ALA A 42 2.11 -6.00 3.98
CA ALA A 42 1.09 -5.71 4.99
C ALA A 42 0.83 -4.22 5.17
N VAL A 43 -0.44 -3.89 5.36
CA VAL A 43 -0.91 -2.58 5.82
C VAL A 43 -1.45 -2.79 7.22
N GLN A 44 -1.25 -1.82 8.10
CA GLN A 44 -1.72 -1.96 9.48
C GLN A 44 -3.23 -2.23 9.48
N PRO A 45 -3.70 -3.26 10.20
CA PRO A 45 -5.13 -3.50 10.34
C PRO A 45 -5.81 -2.26 10.91
N HIS A 46 -6.90 -1.83 10.29
CA HIS A 46 -7.58 -0.61 10.72
C HIS A 46 -8.73 -0.94 11.67
N PRO A 47 -8.74 -0.34 12.86
CA PRO A 47 -9.87 -0.56 13.78
C PRO A 47 -11.13 0.13 13.26
N SER A 48 -12.28 -0.38 13.71
CA SER A 48 -13.57 0.22 13.44
C SER A 48 -14.18 0.66 14.78
N PRO A 49 -14.92 1.77 14.82
CA PRO A 49 -15.66 2.14 16.01
C PRO A 49 -16.83 1.20 16.31
N SER A 50 -17.25 0.37 15.35
CA SER A 50 -18.25 -0.67 15.57
C SER A 50 -17.59 -1.88 16.25
N PRO A 51 -18.36 -2.85 16.77
CA PRO A 51 -17.78 -3.98 17.49
C PRO A 51 -17.07 -5.02 16.63
N SER A 52 -16.90 -4.77 15.35
CA SER A 52 -16.16 -5.68 14.46
C SER A 52 -14.67 -5.65 14.78
N PRO A 53 -13.99 -6.81 14.85
CA PRO A 53 -12.55 -6.83 15.07
C PRO A 53 -11.79 -6.23 13.90
N PRO A 54 -10.56 -5.71 14.11
CA PRO A 54 -9.68 -5.33 13.01
C PRO A 54 -9.40 -6.55 12.13
N HIS A 55 -9.24 -6.33 10.83
CA HIS A 55 -8.92 -7.42 9.90
C HIS A 55 -7.62 -7.16 9.16
N PRO A 56 -6.93 -8.21 8.68
CA PRO A 56 -5.69 -8.04 7.94
C PRO A 56 -5.89 -7.22 6.67
N ARG A 57 -4.88 -6.44 6.32
CA ARG A 57 -4.86 -5.66 5.08
C ARG A 57 -3.52 -5.86 4.39
N PHE A 58 -3.53 -5.86 3.07
CA PHE A 58 -2.31 -5.97 2.26
C PHE A 58 -2.56 -5.41 0.86
N GLY A 59 -1.47 -5.15 0.13
CA GLY A 59 -1.58 -4.72 -1.26
C GLY A 59 -2.25 -5.81 -2.11
N LYS A 60 -3.32 -5.43 -2.83
CA LYS A 60 -4.10 -6.38 -3.61
C LYS A 60 -3.66 -6.42 -5.06
N ALA A 61 -3.47 -5.28 -5.68
CA ALA A 61 -3.11 -5.18 -7.09
C ALA A 61 -2.31 -3.90 -7.32
N GLY A 62 -1.19 -4.01 -8.00
CA GLY A 62 -0.33 -2.89 -8.34
C GLY A 62 -0.05 -2.82 -9.83
N SER A 63 1.15 -2.37 -10.20
CA SER A 63 1.56 -2.28 -11.59
C SER A 63 1.53 -3.65 -12.26
N GLU A 64 1.06 -3.68 -13.51
CA GLU A 64 1.11 -4.89 -14.33
C GLU A 64 2.45 -5.07 -15.02
N THR A 65 3.34 -4.08 -14.97
CA THR A 65 4.59 -4.09 -15.74
C THR A 65 5.83 -3.81 -14.90
N VAL A 66 5.71 -3.27 -13.70
CA VAL A 66 6.84 -2.95 -12.83
C VAL A 66 6.77 -3.79 -11.56
N PHE A 67 7.84 -4.52 -11.29
CA PHE A 67 7.88 -5.47 -10.18
C PHE A 67 9.06 -5.18 -9.26
N VAL A 68 8.87 -5.44 -7.97
CA VAL A 68 9.91 -5.38 -6.94
C VAL A 68 9.93 -6.75 -6.28
N ASN A 69 11.06 -7.45 -6.35
CA ASN A 69 11.19 -8.81 -5.82
C ASN A 69 10.11 -9.75 -6.39
N ASN A 70 9.81 -9.61 -7.68
CA ASN A 70 8.79 -10.39 -8.40
C ASN A 70 7.34 -10.14 -7.95
N LEU A 71 7.11 -9.06 -7.21
CA LEU A 71 5.77 -8.66 -6.78
C LEU A 71 5.42 -7.30 -7.42
N ASP A 72 4.15 -7.10 -7.74
CA ASP A 72 3.70 -5.83 -8.33
C ASP A 72 4.09 -4.68 -7.43
N ILE A 73 4.74 -3.64 -7.98
CA ILE A 73 5.01 -2.42 -7.24
C ILE A 73 3.68 -1.69 -7.00
N MET A 74 3.45 -1.25 -5.76
CA MET A 74 2.22 -0.55 -5.40
C MET A 74 2.37 0.96 -5.58
N ARG A 75 1.30 1.62 -6.02
CA ARG A 75 1.30 3.04 -6.36
C ARG A 75 0.05 3.70 -5.79
N ILE A 76 0.04 5.03 -5.78
CA ILE A 76 -1.14 5.79 -5.37
C ILE A 76 -2.36 5.35 -6.21
N GLY A 77 -3.50 5.16 -5.58
CA GLY A 77 -4.72 4.68 -6.22
C GLY A 77 -4.83 3.17 -6.35
N ASP A 78 -3.75 2.41 -6.12
CA ASP A 78 -3.80 0.96 -6.21
C ASP A 78 -4.57 0.35 -5.04
N GLU A 79 -5.25 -0.77 -5.30
CA GLU A 79 -6.20 -1.36 -4.37
C GLU A 79 -5.54 -2.10 -3.22
N ILE A 80 -6.14 -1.94 -2.05
CA ILE A 80 -5.82 -2.71 -0.84
C ILE A 80 -6.89 -3.78 -0.66
N SER A 81 -6.50 -4.94 -0.18
CA SER A 81 -7.46 -5.99 0.19
C SER A 81 -8.50 -5.43 1.16
N CYS A 82 -9.68 -5.97 1.16
CA CYS A 82 -10.82 -5.53 1.97
C CYS A 82 -11.32 -4.11 1.66
N GLY A 83 -10.97 -3.55 0.50
CA GLY A 83 -11.39 -2.21 0.09
C GLY A 83 -10.39 -1.14 0.51
N GLY A 84 -10.48 0.01 -0.08
CA GLY A 84 -9.52 1.08 0.13
C GLY A 84 -8.43 1.10 -0.93
N VAL A 85 -7.70 2.20 -0.98
CA VAL A 85 -6.63 2.42 -1.94
C VAL A 85 -5.47 3.16 -1.26
N VAL A 86 -4.30 3.13 -1.89
CA VAL A 86 -3.14 3.94 -1.46
C VAL A 86 -3.46 5.42 -1.72
N ILE A 87 -3.29 6.26 -0.70
CA ILE A 87 -3.61 7.69 -0.81
C ILE A 87 -2.41 8.62 -0.65
N THR A 88 -1.27 8.13 -0.17
CA THR A 88 -0.01 8.90 -0.18
C THR A 88 1.11 8.08 -0.83
N ALA A 89 2.07 8.76 -1.42
CA ALA A 89 3.15 8.10 -2.16
C ALA A 89 4.31 9.08 -2.40
N SER A 90 5.33 8.60 -3.12
CA SER A 90 6.50 9.40 -3.48
C SER A 90 6.14 10.66 -4.25
N ASP A 91 6.89 11.73 -4.02
CA ASP A 91 6.75 12.97 -4.79
C ASP A 91 7.44 12.90 -6.16
N ASN A 92 8.35 11.95 -6.36
CA ASN A 92 9.23 11.99 -7.53
C ASN A 92 9.60 10.63 -8.12
N VAL A 93 9.05 9.52 -7.60
CA VAL A 93 9.29 8.19 -8.17
C VAL A 93 7.97 7.64 -8.69
N LEU A 94 7.95 7.30 -9.98
CA LEU A 94 6.75 6.89 -10.69
C LEU A 94 6.92 5.48 -11.27
N ALA A 95 5.84 4.73 -11.38
CA ALA A 95 5.84 3.43 -12.01
C ALA A 95 4.60 3.27 -12.87
N GLY A 96 4.80 2.88 -14.13
CA GLY A 96 3.74 2.73 -15.11
C GLY A 96 2.98 1.40 -14.98
N GLY A 97 2.20 1.15 -15.96
CA GLY A 97 1.42 -0.06 -16.09
C GLY A 97 0.07 0.00 -15.42
#